data_8ab58ab70361ed3d5953a0e1294b8a8a
#
_entry.id   8ab58ab70361ed3d5953a0e1294b8a8a
#
_cell.length_a   1.000
_cell.length_b   1.000
_cell.length_c   1.000
_cell.angle_alpha   90.00
_cell.angle_beta   90.00
_cell.angle_gamma   90.00
#
_symmetry.space_group_name_H-M   'P 1'
#
loop_
_entity.id
_entity.type
_entity.pdbx_description
1 polymer ?
#
loop_
_entity_poly.entity_id
_entity_poly.type
_entity_poly.pdbx_seq_one_letter_code
_entity_poly.pdbx_strand_id
1 'polypeptide(L)' 'MTVPVGVHDKRFGVIAVEEGFITKEQLFEALKIQVEEDLSGKPHSLIGIILIKLGYLTSQEADHVLFTMKKK' A
#
# COMPACT_ATOMS: atom_id res chain seq x y z
N MET A 1 20.92 2.38 8.81
CA MET A 1 20.60 1.61 7.62
C MET A 1 19.15 1.81 7.22
N THR A 2 18.90 1.98 5.95
CA THR A 2 17.56 2.28 5.48
C THR A 2 16.80 0.99 5.18
N VAL A 3 15.59 0.87 5.72
CA VAL A 3 14.74 -0.27 5.40
C VAL A 3 14.18 -0.03 3.99
N PRO A 4 14.19 -1.05 3.13
CA PRO A 4 13.64 -0.89 1.78
C PRO A 4 12.18 -0.45 1.84
N VAL A 5 11.85 0.52 1.01
CA VAL A 5 10.50 1.08 0.96
C VAL A 5 9.46 -0.02 0.70
N GLY A 6 9.81 -1.00 -0.14
CA GLY A 6 8.90 -2.09 -0.47
C GLY A 6 8.45 -2.90 0.72
N VAL A 7 9.30 -3.04 1.74
CA VAL A 7 8.95 -3.79 2.94
C VAL A 7 7.85 -3.05 3.71
N HIS A 8 8.01 -1.73 3.86
CA HIS A 8 7.00 -0.91 4.54
C HIS A 8 5.70 -0.87 3.74
N ASP A 9 5.80 -0.75 2.42
CA ASP A 9 4.64 -0.74 1.54
C ASP A 9 3.81 -2.00 1.69
N LYS A 10 4.48 -3.15 1.68
CA LYS A 10 3.81 -4.44 1.78
C LYS A 10 3.07 -4.56 3.10
N ARG A 11 3.73 -4.13 4.18
CA ARG A 11 3.11 -4.15 5.50
C ARG A 11 1.91 -3.23 5.57
N PHE A 12 2.00 -2.06 4.96
CA PHE A 12 0.87 -1.13 4.88
C PHE A 12 -0.35 -1.83 4.29
N GLY A 13 -0.16 -2.52 3.16
CA GLY A 13 -1.26 -3.20 2.50
C GLY A 13 -1.87 -4.30 3.36
N VAL A 14 -1.02 -5.08 4.03
CA VAL A 14 -1.49 -6.16 4.89
C VAL A 14 -2.34 -5.60 6.02
N ILE A 15 -1.89 -4.52 6.66
CA ILE A 15 -2.64 -3.90 7.75
C ILE A 15 -3.97 -3.35 7.24
N ALA A 16 -3.97 -2.74 6.05
CA ALA A 16 -5.20 -2.21 5.47
C ALA A 16 -6.24 -3.32 5.27
N VAL A 17 -5.80 -4.51 4.87
CA VAL A 17 -6.69 -5.66 4.74
C VAL A 17 -7.18 -6.10 6.13
N GLU A 18 -6.27 -6.19 7.09
CA GLU A 18 -6.63 -6.63 8.45
C GLU A 18 -7.61 -5.68 9.11
N GLU A 19 -7.49 -4.38 8.83
CA GLU A 19 -8.41 -3.37 9.37
C GLU A 19 -9.75 -3.35 8.64
N GLY A 20 -9.87 -4.10 7.56
CA GLY A 20 -11.12 -4.17 6.81
C GLY A 20 -11.34 -3.03 5.83
N PHE A 21 -10.32 -2.22 5.56
CA PHE A 21 -10.45 -1.10 4.63
C PHE A 21 -10.42 -1.54 3.17
N ILE A 22 -9.70 -2.61 2.87
CA ILE A 22 -9.63 -3.16 1.52
C ILE A 22 -9.69 -4.68 1.59
N THR A 23 -9.97 -5.31 0.46
CA THR A 23 -9.94 -6.76 0.36
C THR A 23 -8.55 -7.21 -0.10
N LYS A 24 -8.26 -8.50 0.07
CA LYS A 24 -6.99 -9.03 -0.41
C LYS A 24 -6.88 -8.94 -1.92
N GLU A 25 -8.01 -9.08 -2.62
CA GLU A 25 -8.02 -8.95 -4.09
C GLU A 25 -7.65 -7.53 -4.51
N GLN A 26 -8.14 -6.54 -3.78
CA GLN A 26 -7.79 -5.15 -4.04
C GLN A 26 -6.30 -4.90 -3.79
N LEU A 27 -5.77 -5.50 -2.74
CA LEU A 27 -4.34 -5.40 -2.46
C LEU A 27 -3.51 -6.05 -3.58
N PHE A 28 -3.92 -7.23 -4.05
CA PHE A 28 -3.20 -7.91 -5.12
C PHE A 28 -3.20 -7.07 -6.39
N GLU A 29 -4.32 -6.42 -6.70
CA GLU A 29 -4.41 -5.55 -7.86
C GLU A 29 -3.41 -4.40 -7.75
N ALA A 30 -3.32 -3.77 -6.59
CA ALA A 30 -2.39 -2.67 -6.38
C ALA A 30 -0.94 -3.14 -6.46
N LEU A 31 -0.64 -4.32 -5.92
CA LEU A 31 0.70 -4.89 -6.01
C LEU A 31 1.09 -5.19 -7.45
N LYS A 32 0.15 -5.69 -8.23
CA LYS A 32 0.39 -5.94 -9.64
C LYS A 32 0.74 -4.67 -10.38
N ILE A 33 0.00 -3.60 -10.12
CA ILE A 33 0.28 -2.30 -10.73
C ILE A 33 1.68 -1.82 -10.34
N GLN A 34 2.03 -1.98 -9.07
CA GLN A 34 3.34 -1.56 -8.58
C GLN A 34 4.47 -2.30 -9.30
N VAL A 35 4.31 -3.61 -9.46
CA VAL A 35 5.30 -4.42 -10.17
C VAL A 35 5.38 -4.01 -11.63
N GLU A 36 4.24 -3.75 -12.27
CA GLU A 36 4.22 -3.31 -13.65
C GLU A 36 4.94 -1.98 -13.84
N GLU A 37 4.75 -1.05 -12.89
CA GLU A 37 5.44 0.23 -12.93
C GLU A 37 6.95 0.03 -12.79
N ASP A 38 7.37 -0.82 -11.87
CA ASP A 38 8.78 -1.12 -11.67
C ASP A 38 9.41 -1.70 -12.93
N LEU A 39 8.71 -2.65 -13.56
CA LEU A 39 9.21 -3.29 -14.78
C LEU A 39 9.27 -2.33 -15.95
N SER A 40 8.42 -1.31 -15.96
CA SER A 40 8.39 -0.31 -17.03
C SER A 40 9.38 0.83 -16.79
N GLY A 41 10.12 0.80 -15.68
CA GLY A 41 11.07 1.85 -15.35
C GLY A 41 10.43 3.13 -14.87
N LYS A 42 9.15 3.09 -14.49
CA LYS A 42 8.47 4.26 -13.95
C LYS A 42 8.86 4.46 -12.50
N PRO A 43 8.71 5.69 -11.97
CA PRO A 43 8.98 5.93 -10.56
C PRO A 43 8.13 5.01 -9.70
N HIS A 44 8.73 4.50 -8.65
CA HIS A 44 8.05 3.59 -7.71
C HIS A 44 6.96 4.35 -6.95
N SER A 45 5.72 3.85 -7.04
CA SER A 45 4.60 4.41 -6.29
C SER A 45 4.36 3.57 -5.04
N LEU A 46 4.12 4.24 -3.92
CA LEU A 46 3.80 3.53 -2.69
C LEU A 46 2.44 2.85 -2.82
N ILE A 47 2.30 1.68 -2.20
CA ILE A 47 1.08 0.88 -2.32
C ILE A 47 -0.14 1.65 -1.83
N GLY A 48 0.01 2.45 -0.77
CA GLY A 48 -1.09 3.26 -0.26
C GLY A 48 -1.57 4.28 -1.28
N ILE A 49 -0.64 4.88 -2.01
CA ILE A 49 -0.98 5.87 -3.03
C ILE A 49 -1.73 5.19 -4.17
N ILE A 50 -1.29 4.00 -4.58
CA ILE A 50 -1.96 3.26 -5.64
C ILE A 50 -3.39 2.92 -5.23
N LEU A 51 -3.57 2.46 -3.99
CA LEU A 51 -4.89 2.12 -3.47
C LEU A 51 -5.82 3.33 -3.44
N ILE A 52 -5.29 4.50 -3.07
CA ILE A 52 -6.07 5.73 -3.08
C ILE A 52 -6.47 6.11 -4.51
N LYS A 53 -5.54 6.02 -5.44
CA LYS A 53 -5.81 6.33 -6.86
C LYS A 53 -6.86 5.41 -7.46
N LEU A 54 -6.86 4.14 -7.06
CA LEU A 54 -7.85 3.19 -7.52
C LEU A 54 -9.22 3.40 -6.88
N GLY A 55 -9.29 4.22 -5.83
CA GLY A 55 -10.53 4.48 -5.14
C GLY A 55 -10.87 3.45 -4.08
N TYR A 56 -9.94 2.58 -3.72
CA TYR A 56 -10.16 1.53 -2.74
C TYR A 56 -9.88 1.99 -1.31
N LEU A 57 -9.15 3.07 -1.16
CA LEU A 57 -8.71 3.54 0.15
C LEU A 57 -8.83 5.07 0.17
N THR A 58 -9.30 5.61 1.30
CA THR A 58 -9.34 7.06 1.48
C THR A 58 -8.06 7.53 2.17
N SER A 59 -7.80 8.84 2.07
CA SER A 59 -6.65 9.44 2.77
C SER A 59 -6.75 9.24 4.28
N GLN A 60 -7.96 9.33 4.84
CA GLN A 60 -8.17 9.14 6.27
C GLN A 60 -7.86 7.71 6.68
N GLU A 61 -8.29 6.75 5.87
CA GLU A 61 -7.99 5.35 6.13
C GLU A 61 -6.49 5.08 6.03
N ALA A 62 -5.83 5.70 5.07
CA ALA A 62 -4.39 5.57 4.92
C ALA A 62 -3.66 6.10 6.15
N ASP A 63 -4.11 7.23 6.67
CA ASP A 63 -3.54 7.81 7.90
C ASP A 63 -3.72 6.86 9.07
N HIS A 64 -4.89 6.24 9.18
CA HIS A 64 -5.14 5.27 10.23
C HIS A 64 -4.19 4.09 10.15
N VAL A 65 -3.96 3.57 8.95
CA VAL A 65 -3.02 2.46 8.74
C VAL A 65 -1.62 2.87 9.17
N LEU A 66 -1.18 4.06 8.77
CA LEU A 66 0.14 4.56 9.16
C LEU A 66 0.27 4.69 10.67
N PHE A 67 -0.77 5.17 11.32
CA PHE A 67 -0.78 5.28 12.77
C PHE A 67 -0.65 3.90 13.42
N THR A 68 -1.38 2.92 12.91
CA THR A 68 -1.31 1.55 13.41
C THR A 68 0.09 0.98 13.24
N MET A 69 0.73 1.25 12.10
CA MET A 69 2.09 0.80 11.87
C MET A 69 3.07 1.37 12.86
N LYS A 70 2.89 2.63 13.23
CA LYS A 70 3.80 3.29 14.18
C LYS A 70 3.69 2.71 15.57
N LYS A 71 2.54 2.16 15.91
CA LYS A 71 2.33 1.60 17.25
C LYS A 71 3.06 0.28 17.45
N LYS A 72 3.47 -0.33 16.41
CA LYS A 72 4.21 -1.58 16.46
C LYS A 72 5.68 -1.35 16.19
#